data_24968ae810919141bf9c576c24897f79
#
_entry.id   24968ae810919141bf9c576c24897f79
#
_cell.length_a   1.000
_cell.length_b   1.000
_cell.length_c   1.000
_cell.angle_alpha   90.00
_cell.angle_beta   90.00
_cell.angle_gamma   90.00
#
_symmetry.space_group_name_H-M   'P 1'
#
loop_
_entity.id
_entity.type
_entity.pdbx_description
1 polymer ?
#
loop_
_entity_poly.entity_id
_entity_poly.type
_entity_poly.pdbx_seq_one_letter_code
_entity_poly.pdbx_strand_id
1 'polypeptide(L)'
;MVAQKIQHAKAEAADIEVIGVDNAELADWIYRTCEPDQLILEFYTPGEPNSGWVHVSWVPYNPRRQYMRAYREDKRIKYKPIIGKAVDLV
;
A
#
# COMPACT_ATOMS: atom_id res chain seq x y z
N MET A 1 -10.62 -0.16 11.51
CA MET A 1 -10.10 0.23 10.17
C MET A 1 -10.67 1.55 9.73
N VAL A 2 -9.84 2.42 9.27
CA VAL A 2 -10.27 3.67 8.65
C VAL A 2 -9.94 3.56 7.15
N ALA A 3 -10.93 3.79 6.30
CA ALA A 3 -10.74 3.69 4.87
C ALA A 3 -11.46 4.81 4.15
N GLN A 4 -10.80 5.39 3.17
CA GLN A 4 -11.40 6.36 2.26
C GLN A 4 -11.46 5.72 0.87
N LYS A 5 -12.66 5.42 0.42
CA LYS A 5 -12.87 4.72 -0.85
C LYS A 5 -12.95 5.71 -2.00
N ILE A 6 -12.18 5.41 -3.06
CA ILE A 6 -12.21 6.17 -4.30
C ILE A 6 -12.61 5.21 -5.41
N GLN A 7 -13.68 5.54 -6.13
CA GLN A 7 -14.12 4.74 -7.27
C GLN A 7 -13.60 5.31 -8.57
N HIS A 8 -12.98 4.44 -9.36
CA HIS A 8 -12.59 4.73 -10.73
C HIS A 8 -13.33 3.76 -11.65
N ALA A 9 -13.59 4.13 -12.87
CA ALA A 9 -14.49 3.49 -13.85
C ALA A 9 -14.66 1.96 -13.74
N LYS A 10 -13.62 1.19 -13.48
CA LYS A 10 -13.69 -0.28 -13.39
C LYS A 10 -12.88 -0.83 -12.23
N ALA A 11 -12.39 0.03 -11.36
CA ALA A 11 -11.60 -0.38 -10.22
C ALA A 11 -12.09 0.34 -8.97
N GLU A 12 -11.97 -0.32 -7.84
CA GLU A 12 -12.19 0.30 -6.55
C GLU A 12 -10.85 0.47 -5.87
N ALA A 13 -10.65 1.62 -5.27
CA ALA A 13 -9.43 1.95 -4.57
C ALA A 13 -9.74 2.57 -3.22
N ALA A 14 -8.85 2.38 -2.27
CA ALA A 14 -8.96 2.95 -0.93
C ALA A 14 -7.59 3.24 -0.35
N ASP A 15 -7.51 4.31 0.43
CA ASP A 15 -6.37 4.55 1.31
C ASP A 15 -6.80 4.11 2.70
N ILE A 16 -6.06 3.21 3.29
CA ILE A 16 -6.46 2.57 4.54
C ILE A 16 -5.37 2.60 5.60
N GLU A 17 -5.82 2.66 6.85
CA GLU A 17 -5.00 2.47 8.03
C GLU A 17 -5.83 1.68 9.05
N VAL A 18 -5.14 0.93 9.89
CA VAL A 18 -5.79 0.23 11.01
C VAL A 18 -5.17 0.77 12.29
N ILE A 19 -6.00 1.33 13.16
CA ILE A 19 -5.54 1.89 14.43
C ILE A 19 -4.80 0.81 15.23
N GLY A 20 -3.59 1.14 15.67
CA GLY A 20 -2.76 0.22 16.45
C GLY A 20 -1.97 -0.78 15.63
N VAL A 21 -2.07 -0.72 14.31
CA VAL A 21 -1.32 -1.61 13.40
C VAL A 21 -0.31 -0.79 12.60
N ASP A 22 0.91 -1.27 12.55
CA ASP A 22 1.97 -0.72 11.71
C ASP A 22 1.56 -0.76 10.25
N ASN A 23 1.68 0.34 9.53
CA ASN A 23 1.27 0.40 8.13
C ASN A 23 2.08 -0.53 7.22
N ALA A 24 3.34 -0.80 7.53
CA ALA A 24 4.12 -1.78 6.79
C ALA A 24 3.61 -3.20 7.02
N GLU A 25 3.20 -3.52 8.25
CA GLU A 25 2.58 -4.81 8.56
C GLU A 25 1.23 -4.96 7.88
N LEU A 26 0.45 -3.89 7.83
CA LEU A 26 -0.83 -3.88 7.12
C LEU A 26 -0.62 -4.16 5.62
N ALA A 27 0.33 -3.47 5.00
CA ALA A 27 0.66 -3.69 3.59
C ALA A 27 1.11 -5.12 3.34
N ASP A 28 1.96 -5.67 4.21
CA ASP A 28 2.41 -7.05 4.10
C ASP A 28 1.25 -8.04 4.21
N TRP A 29 0.35 -7.81 5.14
CA TRP A 29 -0.83 -8.66 5.30
C TRP A 29 -1.70 -8.65 4.04
N ILE A 30 -1.97 -7.48 3.48
CA ILE A 30 -2.76 -7.34 2.25
C ILE A 30 -2.04 -8.01 1.07
N TYR A 31 -0.74 -7.80 0.97
CA TYR A 31 0.11 -8.42 -0.07
C TYR A 31 -0.03 -9.94 -0.07
N ARG A 32 -0.02 -10.54 1.12
CA ARG A 32 -0.04 -12.01 1.25
C ARG A 32 -1.44 -12.62 1.14
N THR A 33 -2.50 -11.87 1.49
CA THR A 33 -3.83 -12.46 1.69
C THR A 33 -4.89 -11.99 0.71
N CYS A 34 -4.76 -10.81 0.11
CA CYS A 34 -5.86 -10.16 -0.61
C CYS A 34 -5.68 -10.06 -2.13
N GLU A 35 -4.52 -10.36 -2.66
CA GLU A 35 -4.23 -10.29 -4.11
C GLU A 35 -4.77 -9.02 -4.80
N PRO A 36 -4.42 -7.83 -4.34
CA PRO A 36 -4.92 -6.60 -4.95
C PRO A 36 -4.35 -6.37 -6.34
N ASP A 37 -5.00 -5.51 -7.13
CA ASP A 37 -4.47 -5.05 -8.40
C ASP A 37 -3.24 -4.18 -8.18
N GLN A 38 -3.36 -3.20 -7.26
CA GLN A 38 -2.26 -2.33 -6.89
C GLN A 38 -2.22 -2.18 -5.37
N LEU A 39 -1.03 -2.22 -4.83
CA LEU A 39 -0.77 -2.01 -3.40
C LEU A 39 0.42 -1.08 -3.29
N ILE A 40 0.23 0.06 -2.63
CA ILE A 40 1.31 1.03 -2.44
C ILE A 40 1.42 1.39 -0.97
N LEU A 41 2.55 1.08 -0.36
CA LEU A 41 2.90 1.60 0.96
C LEU A 41 3.45 3.01 0.76
N GLU A 42 2.66 4.03 1.08
CA GLU A 42 2.97 5.42 0.78
C GLU A 42 3.59 6.14 1.96
N PHE A 43 4.79 6.66 1.77
CA PHE A 43 5.49 7.56 2.69
C PHE A 43 5.69 6.99 4.11
N TYR A 44 5.86 5.70 4.20
CA TYR A 44 6.16 5.04 5.45
C TYR A 44 7.60 5.35 5.90
N THR A 45 7.75 5.72 7.16
CA THR A 45 9.05 5.93 7.79
C THR A 45 9.34 4.74 8.72
N PRO A 46 10.42 3.99 8.49
CA PRO A 46 10.81 2.88 9.38
C PRO A 46 10.94 3.35 10.82
N GLY A 47 10.39 2.58 11.75
CA GLY A 47 10.39 2.95 13.16
C GLY A 47 9.23 3.85 13.57
N GLU A 48 8.42 4.31 12.62
CA GLU A 48 7.23 5.11 12.86
C GLU A 48 5.99 4.38 12.33
N PRO A 49 5.37 3.51 13.13
CA PRO A 49 4.30 2.62 12.66
C PRO A 49 3.10 3.31 12.04
N ASN A 50 2.79 4.50 12.51
CA ASN A 50 1.63 5.27 12.03
C ASN A 50 1.97 6.23 10.89
N SER A 51 3.20 6.20 10.38
CA SER A 51 3.58 7.06 9.26
C SER A 51 3.03 6.53 7.95
N GLY A 52 2.74 7.45 7.02
CA GLY A 52 2.21 7.07 5.73
C GLY A 52 0.84 6.42 5.78
N TRP A 53 0.51 5.71 4.73
CA TRP A 53 -0.75 4.96 4.62
C TRP A 53 -0.60 3.87 3.57
N VAL A 54 -1.62 3.03 3.43
CA VAL A 54 -1.64 1.97 2.44
C VAL A 54 -2.71 2.30 1.39
N HIS A 55 -2.28 2.46 0.15
CA HIS A 55 -3.17 2.57 -0.99
C HIS A 55 -3.37 1.18 -1.58
N VAL A 56 -4.61 0.78 -1.77
CA VAL A 56 -4.92 -0.53 -2.34
C VAL A 56 -6.08 -0.41 -3.33
N SER A 57 -5.98 -1.14 -4.43
CA SER A 57 -7.04 -1.19 -5.43
C SER A 57 -7.32 -2.62 -5.84
N TRP A 58 -8.56 -2.86 -6.27
CA TRP A 58 -9.03 -4.16 -6.75
C TRP A 58 -9.70 -4.02 -8.10
N VAL A 59 -9.56 -5.06 -8.90
CA VAL A 59 -10.26 -5.20 -10.18
C VAL A 59 -10.91 -6.58 -10.21
N PRO A 60 -12.04 -6.74 -10.93
CA PRO A 60 -12.75 -8.03 -10.94
C PRO A 60 -11.99 -9.15 -11.66
N TYR A 61 -11.12 -8.81 -12.60
CA TYR A 61 -10.41 -9.80 -13.41
C TYR A 61 -8.98 -9.38 -13.64
N ASN A 62 -8.09 -10.37 -13.67
CA ASN A 62 -6.68 -10.19 -14.06
C ASN A 62 -5.98 -9.04 -13.33
N PRO A 63 -5.88 -9.09 -12.00
CA PRO A 63 -5.17 -8.05 -11.25
C PRO A 63 -3.71 -7.97 -11.72
N ARG A 64 -3.20 -6.74 -11.86
CA ARG A 64 -1.81 -6.52 -12.27
C ARG A 64 -0.81 -6.97 -11.21
N ARG A 65 -1.26 -7.04 -9.96
CA ARG A 65 -0.40 -7.35 -8.80
C ARG A 65 0.80 -6.42 -8.71
N GLN A 66 0.56 -5.14 -8.93
CA GLN A 66 1.57 -4.12 -8.85
C GLN A 66 1.72 -3.65 -7.40
N TYR A 67 2.78 -4.11 -6.75
CA TYR A 67 3.03 -3.85 -5.34
C TYR A 67 4.25 -2.96 -5.22
N MET A 68 4.08 -1.79 -4.61
CA MET A 68 5.10 -0.75 -4.59
C MET A 68 5.19 -0.06 -3.24
N ARG A 69 6.32 0.57 -3.01
CA ARG A 69 6.51 1.54 -1.96
C ARG A 69 6.74 2.90 -2.61
N ALA A 70 6.03 3.91 -2.13
CA ALA A 70 6.25 5.30 -2.56
C ALA A 70 7.03 6.05 -1.48
N TYR A 71 8.04 6.80 -1.87
CA TYR A 71 8.87 7.57 -0.96
C TYR A 71 9.31 8.87 -1.61
N ARG A 72 9.83 9.80 -0.79
CA ARG A 72 10.35 11.06 -1.30
C ARG A 72 11.87 11.04 -1.31
N GLU A 73 12.43 11.50 -2.41
CA GLU A 73 13.87 11.71 -2.55
C GLU A 73 14.09 12.96 -3.39
N ASP A 74 14.88 13.91 -2.88
CA ASP A 74 15.15 15.19 -3.55
C ASP A 74 13.89 15.91 -4.00
N LYS A 75 12.89 16.00 -3.13
CA LYS A 75 11.58 16.63 -3.37
C LYS A 75 10.75 15.96 -4.47
N ARG A 76 11.14 14.77 -4.90
CA ARG A 76 10.40 13.99 -5.89
C ARG A 76 9.81 12.73 -5.27
N ILE A 77 8.66 12.32 -5.77
CA ILE A 77 8.05 11.07 -5.37
C ILE A 77 8.61 9.97 -6.26
N LYS A 78 9.14 8.94 -5.63
CA LYS A 78 9.69 7.78 -6.32
C LYS A 78 9.00 6.51 -5.84
N TYR A 79 9.01 5.50 -6.68
CA TYR A 79 8.40 4.21 -6.42
C TYR A 79 9.41 3.08 -6.54
N LYS A 80 9.31 2.11 -5.64
CA LYS A 80 10.09 0.87 -5.70
C LYS A 80 9.15 -0.33 -5.66
N PRO A 81 9.41 -1.39 -6.43
CA PRO A 81 8.63 -2.62 -6.30
C PRO A 81 8.77 -3.22 -4.90
N ILE A 82 7.70 -3.80 -4.42
CA ILE A 82 7.74 -4.64 -3.23
C ILE A 82 8.11 -6.06 -3.67
N ILE A 83 9.20 -6.57 -3.12
CA ILE A 83 9.63 -7.95 -3.35
C ILE A 83 9.72 -8.60 -1.99
N GLY A 84 8.90 -9.63 -1.74
CA GLY A 84 8.79 -10.24 -0.43
C GLY A 84 7.87 -9.43 0.49
N LYS A 85 8.19 -9.34 1.76
CA LYS A 85 7.38 -8.60 2.73
C LYS A 85 7.57 -7.10 2.58
N ALA A 86 6.49 -6.33 2.66
CA ALA A 86 6.57 -4.88 2.58
C ALA A 86 7.50 -4.29 3.64
N VAL A 87 7.49 -4.85 4.84
CA VAL A 87 8.32 -4.39 5.95
C VAL A 87 9.81 -4.59 5.68
N ASP A 88 10.19 -5.51 4.83
CA ASP A 88 11.60 -5.79 4.50
C ASP A 88 12.20 -4.74 3.57
N LEU A 89 11.37 -3.83 3.07
CA LEU A 89 11.79 -2.82 2.10
C LEU A 89 12.09 -1.46 2.73
N VAL A 90 11.95 -1.38 4.01
CA VAL A 90 12.15 -0.12 4.73
C VAL A 90 13.47 -0.07 5.48
#